data_1bfafd08f913f65ce4e2e11a96050383
#
_entry.id   1bfafd08f913f65ce4e2e11a96050383
#
_cell.length_a   1.000
_cell.length_b   1.000
_cell.length_c   1.000
_cell.angle_alpha   90.00
_cell.angle_beta   90.00
_cell.angle_gamma   90.00
#
_symmetry.space_group_name_H-M   'P 1'
#
loop_
_entity.id
_entity.type
_entity.pdbx_description
1 polymer ?
#
loop_
_entity_poly.entity_id
_entity_poly.type
_entity_poly.pdbx_seq_one_letter_code
_entity_poly.pdbx_strand_id
1 'polypeptide(L)'
;MRTTEYNGTTYVSVTSAMQIVKKLLGWKDDYYGPLAEIHAAEGTGCHAACLDWISEQAGFHPCWYMPQRPEIHPDQRRWSNVIDRSLNAFKEFVKLYQVEPIGIEQADFSKAYGLVGHIDLPAYFTIPGRRRMKGPIDLKFTASILESHRLQTRCYGRLDGMRGSQLGGIFQCNRDTGAWEF
;
A
#
# COMPACT_ATOMS: atom_id res chain seq x y z
N MET A 1 -18.31 1.99 10.12
CA MET A 1 -16.94 2.02 10.68
C MET A 1 -16.50 0.57 10.88
N ARG A 2 -15.37 0.16 10.29
CA ARG A 2 -14.84 -1.18 10.50
C ARG A 2 -14.03 -1.22 11.79
N THR A 3 -14.34 -2.18 12.65
CA THR A 3 -13.64 -2.43 13.91
C THR A 3 -13.18 -3.88 13.95
N THR A 4 -12.13 -4.15 14.71
CA THR A 4 -11.61 -5.50 14.95
C THR A 4 -11.43 -5.67 16.45
N GLU A 5 -11.90 -6.78 17.00
CA GLU A 5 -11.62 -7.16 18.39
C GLU A 5 -10.34 -8.01 18.45
N TYR A 6 -9.46 -7.64 19.37
CA TYR A 6 -8.25 -8.42 19.66
C TYR A 6 -7.96 -8.38 21.17
N ASN A 7 -7.87 -9.53 21.81
CA ASN A 7 -7.65 -9.67 23.26
C ASN A 7 -8.62 -8.82 24.10
N GLY A 8 -9.92 -8.82 23.75
CA GLY A 8 -10.97 -8.07 24.45
C GLY A 8 -10.92 -6.55 24.26
N THR A 9 -10.11 -6.05 23.36
CA THR A 9 -10.02 -4.63 23.00
C THR A 9 -10.53 -4.41 21.59
N THR A 10 -11.40 -3.41 21.41
CA THR A 10 -11.90 -3.01 20.08
C THR A 10 -10.98 -1.96 19.47
N TYR A 11 -10.53 -2.22 18.26
CA TYR A 11 -9.68 -1.34 17.46
C TYR A 11 -10.43 -0.81 16.24
N VAL A 12 -10.18 0.45 15.88
CA VAL A 12 -10.71 1.07 14.65
C VAL A 12 -9.71 0.88 13.53
N SER A 13 -10.16 0.43 12.34
CA SER A 13 -9.23 0.32 11.21
C SER A 13 -8.72 1.70 10.78
N VAL A 14 -7.45 1.79 10.41
CA VAL A 14 -6.83 3.02 9.89
C VAL A 14 -7.66 3.57 8.73
N THR A 15 -8.10 2.73 7.80
CA THR A 15 -8.96 3.15 6.68
C THR A 15 -10.27 3.77 7.15
N SER A 16 -10.93 3.19 8.18
CA SER A 16 -12.17 3.78 8.74
C SER A 16 -11.92 5.11 9.44
N ALA A 17 -10.84 5.22 10.20
CA ALA A 17 -10.44 6.48 10.83
C ALA A 17 -10.18 7.56 9.77
N MET A 18 -9.53 7.21 8.67
CA MET A 18 -9.30 8.10 7.53
C MET A 18 -10.59 8.61 6.89
N GLN A 19 -11.62 7.77 6.76
CA GLN A 19 -12.92 8.21 6.23
C GLN A 19 -13.59 9.27 7.11
N ILE A 20 -13.44 9.15 8.43
CA ILE A 20 -13.93 10.17 9.38
C ILE A 20 -13.16 11.48 9.16
N VAL A 21 -11.85 11.43 9.10
CA VAL A 21 -11.00 12.62 8.88
C VAL A 21 -11.32 13.29 7.54
N LYS A 22 -11.44 12.52 6.46
CA LYS A 22 -11.86 13.04 5.15
C LYS A 22 -13.18 13.80 5.24
N LYS A 23 -14.18 13.21 5.90
CA LYS A 23 -15.50 13.84 6.07
C LYS A 23 -15.40 15.14 6.88
N LEU A 24 -14.65 15.16 7.98
CA LEU A 24 -14.48 16.34 8.84
C LEU A 24 -13.74 17.48 8.12
N LEU A 25 -12.75 17.15 7.29
CA LEU A 25 -11.95 18.13 6.55
C LEU A 25 -12.57 18.53 5.21
N GLY A 26 -13.71 17.95 4.84
CA GLY A 26 -14.36 18.20 3.56
C GLY A 26 -13.55 17.69 2.34
N TRP A 27 -12.62 16.73 2.57
CA TRP A 27 -11.88 16.12 1.48
C TRP A 27 -12.82 15.27 0.63
N LYS A 28 -12.85 15.53 -0.66
CA LYS A 28 -13.64 14.73 -1.59
C LYS A 28 -12.85 13.49 -1.95
N ASP A 29 -13.53 12.35 -2.05
CA ASP A 29 -12.94 11.17 -2.67
C ASP A 29 -12.79 11.45 -4.16
N ASP A 30 -11.59 11.22 -4.66
CA ASP A 30 -11.30 11.44 -6.07
C ASP A 30 -11.96 10.36 -6.89
N TYR A 31 -12.65 10.80 -7.92
CA TYR A 31 -13.10 10.03 -9.05
C TYR A 31 -14.23 9.01 -8.81
N TYR A 32 -15.45 9.46 -9.09
CA TYR A 32 -16.61 8.60 -9.34
C TYR A 32 -16.99 8.66 -10.83
N GLY A 33 -16.17 8.10 -11.69
CA GLY A 33 -16.48 8.01 -13.11
C GLY A 33 -16.81 6.56 -13.53
N PRO A 34 -17.35 6.36 -14.74
CA PRO A 34 -17.68 5.02 -15.25
C PRO A 34 -16.50 4.03 -15.28
N LEU A 35 -15.28 4.55 -15.27
CA LEU A 35 -14.05 3.75 -15.25
C LEU A 35 -13.48 3.52 -13.85
N ALA A 36 -14.15 4.00 -12.80
CA ALA A 36 -13.62 3.91 -11.42
C ALA A 36 -13.40 2.45 -10.98
N GLU A 37 -14.32 1.56 -11.30
CA GLU A 37 -14.21 0.13 -10.96
C GLU A 37 -13.06 -0.54 -11.73
N ILE A 38 -12.89 -0.24 -13.01
CA ILE A 38 -11.79 -0.75 -13.83
C ILE A 38 -10.46 -0.27 -13.25
N HIS A 39 -10.36 1.00 -12.92
CA HIS A 39 -9.15 1.58 -12.33
C HIS A 39 -8.85 1.04 -10.94
N ALA A 40 -9.85 0.77 -10.12
CA ALA A 40 -9.68 0.13 -8.83
C ALA A 40 -9.17 -1.31 -8.99
N ALA A 41 -9.75 -2.05 -9.95
CA ALA A 41 -9.32 -3.41 -10.27
C ALA A 41 -7.87 -3.45 -10.78
N GLU A 42 -7.50 -2.55 -11.70
CA GLU A 42 -6.11 -2.41 -12.17
C GLU A 42 -5.15 -2.13 -11.01
N GLY A 43 -5.50 -1.19 -10.12
CA GLY A 43 -4.71 -0.88 -8.92
C GLY A 43 -4.52 -2.09 -8.01
N THR A 44 -5.59 -2.83 -7.77
CA THR A 44 -5.54 -4.07 -6.97
C THR A 44 -4.66 -5.13 -7.61
N GLY A 45 -4.74 -5.32 -8.93
CA GLY A 45 -3.90 -6.27 -9.65
C GLY A 45 -2.40 -5.89 -9.60
N CYS A 46 -2.08 -4.61 -9.77
CA CYS A 46 -0.71 -4.12 -9.66
C CYS A 46 -0.15 -4.33 -8.24
N HIS A 47 -0.95 -4.01 -7.22
CA HIS A 47 -0.60 -4.19 -5.82
C HIS A 47 -0.26 -5.66 -5.53
N ALA A 48 -1.16 -6.57 -5.89
CA ALA A 48 -0.96 -7.99 -5.67
C ALA A 48 0.28 -8.51 -6.40
N ALA A 49 0.48 -8.19 -7.67
CA ALA A 49 1.64 -8.63 -8.43
C ALA A 49 2.98 -8.17 -7.84
N CYS A 50 3.03 -6.93 -7.31
CA CYS A 50 4.23 -6.40 -6.66
C CYS A 50 4.52 -7.11 -5.34
N LEU A 51 3.51 -7.36 -4.53
CA LEU A 51 3.66 -8.03 -3.24
C LEU A 51 3.98 -9.52 -3.41
N ASP A 52 3.38 -10.20 -4.37
CA ASP A 52 3.70 -11.60 -4.69
C ASP A 52 5.15 -11.73 -5.11
N TRP A 53 5.60 -10.87 -6.03
CA TRP A 53 6.99 -10.90 -6.49
C TRP A 53 7.99 -10.68 -5.33
N ILE A 54 7.78 -9.66 -4.48
CA ILE A 54 8.73 -9.39 -3.39
C ILE A 54 8.64 -10.45 -2.29
N SER A 55 7.49 -11.07 -2.10
CA SER A 55 7.29 -12.21 -1.21
C SER A 55 8.16 -13.39 -1.61
N GLU A 56 8.13 -13.74 -2.90
CA GLU A 56 8.99 -14.80 -3.46
C GLU A 56 10.48 -14.48 -3.29
N GLN A 57 10.91 -13.24 -3.56
CA GLN A 57 12.31 -12.84 -3.42
C GLN A 57 12.79 -12.89 -1.96
N ALA A 58 11.92 -12.59 -1.00
CA ALA A 58 12.23 -12.57 0.42
C ALA A 58 12.05 -13.94 1.10
N GLY A 59 11.56 -14.95 0.40
CA GLY A 59 11.28 -16.28 0.95
C GLY A 59 10.08 -16.29 1.92
N PHE A 60 9.19 -15.30 1.82
CA PHE A 60 7.89 -15.35 2.48
C PHE A 60 6.95 -16.26 1.69
N HIS A 61 6.01 -16.89 2.37
CA HIS A 61 4.93 -17.57 1.66
C HIS A 61 4.11 -16.57 0.87
N PRO A 62 3.73 -16.90 -0.39
CA PRO A 62 2.96 -15.98 -1.20
C PRO A 62 1.73 -15.50 -0.43
N CYS A 63 1.50 -14.22 -0.50
CA CYS A 63 0.27 -13.64 0.05
C CYS A 63 -0.93 -14.33 -0.59
N TRP A 64 -1.98 -14.56 0.18
CA TRP A 64 -3.22 -15.23 -0.20
C TRP A 64 -3.96 -14.55 -1.37
N TYR A 65 -3.35 -13.54 -1.95
CA TYR A 65 -3.95 -12.66 -2.94
C TYR A 65 -3.33 -12.90 -4.30
N MET A 66 -3.78 -13.94 -4.97
CA MET A 66 -3.48 -14.07 -6.40
C MET A 66 -4.23 -12.98 -7.15
N PRO A 67 -3.55 -12.13 -7.94
CA PRO A 67 -4.22 -11.12 -8.77
C PRO A 67 -5.02 -11.83 -9.86
N GLN A 68 -6.23 -12.21 -9.53
CA GLN A 68 -7.15 -12.70 -10.54
C GLN A 68 -7.63 -11.51 -11.36
N ARG A 69 -7.57 -11.65 -12.68
CA ARG A 69 -8.18 -10.67 -13.57
C ARG A 69 -9.66 -10.53 -13.17
N PRO A 70 -10.11 -9.33 -12.80
CA PRO A 70 -11.51 -9.15 -12.47
C PRO A 70 -12.37 -9.36 -13.73
N GLU A 71 -13.50 -10.00 -13.58
CA GLU A 71 -14.45 -10.24 -14.69
C GLU A 71 -14.88 -8.94 -15.37
N ILE A 72 -14.87 -7.84 -14.62
CA ILE A 72 -15.22 -6.50 -15.11
C ILE A 72 -14.17 -5.87 -16.03
N HIS A 73 -12.95 -6.43 -16.11
CA HIS A 73 -11.90 -5.81 -16.93
C HIS A 73 -12.08 -6.18 -18.42
N PRO A 74 -12.48 -5.21 -19.29
CA PRO A 74 -12.88 -5.50 -20.65
C PRO A 74 -11.70 -5.86 -21.57
N ASP A 75 -10.49 -5.40 -21.26
CA ASP A 75 -9.31 -5.52 -22.11
C ASP A 75 -8.20 -6.29 -21.40
N GLN A 76 -7.97 -7.53 -21.83
CA GLN A 76 -6.93 -8.40 -21.28
C GLN A 76 -5.52 -7.90 -21.56
N ARG A 77 -5.30 -7.34 -22.77
CA ARG A 77 -3.99 -6.81 -23.15
C ARG A 77 -3.63 -5.60 -22.31
N ARG A 78 -4.58 -4.70 -22.11
CA ARG A 78 -4.41 -3.55 -21.22
C ARG A 78 -4.11 -4.01 -19.78
N TRP A 79 -4.85 -4.97 -19.27
CA TRP A 79 -4.64 -5.55 -17.94
C TRP A 79 -3.19 -6.03 -17.76
N SER A 80 -2.70 -6.89 -18.66
CA SER A 80 -1.33 -7.42 -18.60
C SER A 80 -0.29 -6.28 -18.69
N ASN A 81 -0.45 -5.36 -19.63
CA ASN A 81 0.49 -4.25 -19.81
C ASN A 81 0.58 -3.32 -18.59
N VAL A 82 -0.54 -3.07 -17.91
CA VAL A 82 -0.59 -2.25 -16.70
C VAL A 82 0.15 -2.94 -15.56
N ILE A 83 -0.08 -4.23 -15.36
CA ILE A 83 0.59 -5.02 -14.33
C ILE A 83 2.10 -5.10 -14.61
N ASP A 84 2.51 -5.45 -15.82
CA ASP A 84 3.93 -5.59 -16.18
C ASP A 84 4.70 -4.28 -15.97
N ARG A 85 4.14 -3.15 -16.39
CA ARG A 85 4.76 -1.83 -16.18
C ARG A 85 4.91 -1.50 -14.69
N SER A 86 3.85 -1.72 -13.93
CA SER A 86 3.85 -1.43 -12.49
C SER A 86 4.83 -2.34 -11.74
N LEU A 87 4.90 -3.60 -12.10
CA LEU A 87 5.85 -4.56 -11.52
C LEU A 87 7.29 -4.20 -11.87
N ASN A 88 7.58 -3.76 -13.11
CA ASN A 88 8.93 -3.34 -13.49
C ASN A 88 9.34 -2.08 -12.73
N ALA A 89 8.47 -1.08 -12.61
CA ALA A 89 8.69 0.11 -11.80
C ALA A 89 8.97 -0.25 -10.32
N PHE A 90 8.21 -1.19 -9.77
CA PHE A 90 8.41 -1.66 -8.40
C PHE A 90 9.75 -2.38 -8.20
N LYS A 91 10.18 -3.21 -9.16
CA LYS A 91 11.50 -3.86 -9.14
C LYS A 91 12.64 -2.84 -9.13
N GLU A 92 12.54 -1.77 -9.93
CA GLU A 92 13.50 -0.67 -9.95
C GLU A 92 13.54 0.05 -8.60
N PHE A 93 12.38 0.35 -8.03
CA PHE A 93 12.26 0.94 -6.69
C PHE A 93 12.94 0.08 -5.64
N VAL A 94 12.60 -1.21 -5.57
CA VAL A 94 13.18 -2.15 -4.59
C VAL A 94 14.71 -2.18 -4.70
N LYS A 95 15.25 -2.22 -5.91
CA LYS A 95 16.69 -2.20 -6.17
C LYS A 95 17.33 -0.88 -5.76
N LEU A 96 16.73 0.27 -6.15
CA LEU A 96 17.29 1.60 -5.89
C LEU A 96 17.33 1.94 -4.41
N TYR A 97 16.26 1.61 -3.69
CA TYR A 97 16.13 1.89 -2.26
C TYR A 97 16.56 0.72 -1.36
N GLN A 98 17.08 -0.36 -1.93
CA GLN A 98 17.54 -1.53 -1.18
C GLN A 98 16.47 -2.00 -0.19
N VAL A 99 15.25 -2.21 -0.68
CA VAL A 99 14.10 -2.55 0.14
C VAL A 99 14.23 -4.01 0.61
N GLU A 100 14.21 -4.20 1.92
CA GLU A 100 14.23 -5.52 2.57
C GLU A 100 12.94 -5.69 3.37
N PRO A 101 12.00 -6.53 2.93
CA PRO A 101 10.75 -6.77 3.63
C PRO A 101 10.97 -7.33 5.04
N ILE A 102 10.16 -6.87 5.99
CA ILE A 102 10.05 -7.46 7.33
C ILE A 102 8.79 -8.33 7.39
N GLY A 103 7.82 -8.03 6.57
CA GLY A 103 6.55 -8.72 6.40
C GLY A 103 5.83 -8.19 5.17
N ILE A 104 4.69 -8.79 4.84
CA ILE A 104 3.87 -8.43 3.68
C ILE A 104 2.42 -8.51 4.10
N GLU A 105 1.60 -7.50 3.74
CA GLU A 105 0.18 -7.39 4.13
C GLU A 105 -0.02 -7.66 5.63
N GLN A 106 0.85 -7.11 6.44
CA GLN A 106 0.89 -7.42 7.86
C GLN A 106 -0.17 -6.63 8.62
N ALA A 107 -1.07 -7.34 9.28
CA ALA A 107 -1.96 -6.73 10.27
C ALA A 107 -1.15 -6.32 11.50
N ASP A 108 -1.28 -5.08 11.91
CA ASP A 108 -0.63 -4.54 13.09
C ASP A 108 -1.58 -3.62 13.88
N PHE A 109 -1.32 -3.47 15.16
CA PHE A 109 -2.20 -2.81 16.12
C PHE A 109 -1.45 -1.69 16.84
N SER A 110 -2.19 -0.69 17.29
CA SER A 110 -1.70 0.29 18.26
C SER A 110 -2.63 0.38 19.46
N LYS A 111 -2.18 -0.14 20.61
CA LYS A 111 -2.94 -0.02 21.86
C LYS A 111 -3.09 1.43 22.29
N ALA A 112 -2.07 2.24 22.07
CA ALA A 112 -2.05 3.65 22.48
C ALA A 112 -3.10 4.50 21.74
N TYR A 113 -3.36 4.16 20.47
CA TYR A 113 -4.28 4.92 19.61
C TYR A 113 -5.59 4.19 19.32
N GLY A 114 -5.75 2.93 19.76
CA GLY A 114 -6.91 2.11 19.44
C GLY A 114 -7.07 1.84 17.94
N LEU A 115 -5.95 1.77 17.21
CA LEU A 115 -5.93 1.59 15.76
C LEU A 115 -5.48 0.17 15.37
N VAL A 116 -6.02 -0.32 14.28
CA VAL A 116 -5.53 -1.49 13.55
C VAL A 116 -5.34 -1.12 12.08
N GLY A 117 -4.27 -1.62 11.47
CA GLY A 117 -4.01 -1.41 10.04
C GLY A 117 -3.38 -2.64 9.40
N HIS A 118 -3.53 -2.75 8.09
CA HIS A 118 -2.77 -3.68 7.26
C HIS A 118 -1.73 -2.85 6.52
N ILE A 119 -0.47 -3.15 6.80
CA ILE A 119 0.67 -2.47 6.17
C ILE A 119 1.06 -3.28 4.95
N ASP A 120 1.01 -2.67 3.78
CA ASP A 120 1.33 -3.35 2.52
C ASP A 120 2.72 -3.98 2.59
N LEU A 121 3.73 -3.16 2.93
CA LEU A 121 5.13 -3.59 2.96
C LEU A 121 5.87 -2.95 4.13
N PRO A 122 5.84 -3.53 5.34
CA PRO A 122 6.76 -3.15 6.40
C PRO A 122 8.17 -3.59 6.02
N ALA A 123 9.13 -2.66 5.98
CA ALA A 123 10.44 -2.93 5.43
C ALA A 123 11.57 -2.12 6.08
N TYR A 124 12.80 -2.58 5.88
CA TYR A 124 13.98 -1.72 5.90
C TYR A 124 14.22 -1.20 4.49
N PHE A 125 14.66 0.05 4.37
CA PHE A 125 15.01 0.67 3.09
C PHE A 125 16.05 1.77 3.28
N THR A 126 16.75 2.13 2.20
CA THR A 126 17.80 3.15 2.20
C THR A 126 17.47 4.24 1.19
N ILE A 127 17.21 5.45 1.66
CA ILE A 127 17.13 6.62 0.78
C ILE A 127 18.54 6.98 0.33
N PRO A 128 18.82 7.22 -0.97
CA PRO A 128 20.14 7.59 -1.44
C PRO A 128 20.75 8.75 -0.62
N GLY A 129 21.98 8.54 -0.11
CA GLY A 129 22.67 9.51 0.74
C GLY A 129 22.22 9.52 2.21
N ARG A 130 21.35 8.62 2.63
CA ARG A 130 20.89 8.47 4.03
C ARG A 130 21.21 7.08 4.57
N ARG A 131 21.12 6.94 5.91
CA ARG A 131 21.24 5.63 6.57
C ARG A 131 20.02 4.76 6.27
N ARG A 132 20.19 3.45 6.42
CA ARG A 132 19.12 2.48 6.40
C ARG A 132 18.08 2.79 7.48
N MET A 133 16.80 2.73 7.12
CA MET A 133 15.67 3.07 7.98
C MET A 133 14.67 1.93 7.99
N LYS A 134 13.87 1.85 9.07
CA LYS A 134 12.71 0.98 9.18
C LYS A 134 11.44 1.82 9.00
N GLY A 135 10.46 1.33 8.25
CA GLY A 135 9.17 1.99 8.14
C GLY A 135 8.15 1.23 7.32
N PRO A 136 6.89 1.64 7.40
CA PRO A 136 5.84 1.15 6.52
C PRO A 136 6.01 1.76 5.13
N ILE A 137 5.85 0.95 4.10
CA ILE A 137 5.74 1.37 2.71
C ILE A 137 4.32 1.04 2.25
N ASP A 138 3.62 2.04 1.75
CA ASP A 138 2.26 1.95 1.22
C ASP A 138 2.33 2.01 -0.30
N LEU A 139 1.72 1.06 -0.99
CA LEU A 139 1.78 0.97 -2.44
C LEU A 139 0.56 1.63 -3.09
N LYS A 140 0.79 2.57 -3.99
CA LYS A 140 -0.28 3.31 -4.68
C LYS A 140 -0.08 3.29 -6.19
N PHE A 141 -1.03 2.72 -6.89
CA PHE A 141 -1.06 2.64 -8.35
C PHE A 141 -2.06 3.66 -8.91
N THR A 142 -1.71 4.93 -8.76
CA THR A 142 -2.54 6.10 -9.07
C THR A 142 -1.74 7.15 -9.83
N ALA A 143 -2.43 8.10 -10.46
CA ALA A 143 -1.77 9.19 -11.16
C ALA A 143 -1.06 10.17 -10.21
N SER A 144 -1.50 10.28 -8.96
CA SER A 144 -0.92 11.23 -7.98
C SER A 144 -1.09 10.74 -6.54
N ILE A 145 -0.22 11.22 -5.66
CA ILE A 145 -0.33 11.01 -4.22
C ILE A 145 -1.28 12.05 -3.63
N LEU A 146 -2.26 11.56 -2.85
CA LEU A 146 -3.21 12.39 -2.12
C LEU A 146 -2.76 12.61 -0.66
N GLU A 147 -3.25 13.67 -0.03
CA GLU A 147 -3.02 13.90 1.40
C GLU A 147 -3.55 12.75 2.29
N SER A 148 -4.63 12.11 1.85
CA SER A 148 -5.14 10.92 2.52
C SER A 148 -4.15 9.76 2.53
N HIS A 149 -3.40 9.54 1.44
CA HIS A 149 -2.35 8.52 1.38
C HIS A 149 -1.23 8.83 2.37
N ARG A 150 -0.79 10.09 2.43
CA ARG A 150 0.24 10.55 3.37
C ARG A 150 -0.19 10.35 4.82
N LEU A 151 -1.46 10.68 5.13
CA LEU A 151 -2.00 10.48 6.48
C LEU A 151 -2.11 8.98 6.82
N GLN A 152 -2.56 8.15 5.89
CA GLN A 152 -2.61 6.69 6.05
C GLN A 152 -1.23 6.13 6.43
N THR A 153 -0.21 6.46 5.67
CA THR A 153 1.16 6.01 5.93
C THR A 153 1.69 6.49 7.27
N ARG A 154 1.36 7.73 7.68
CA ARG A 154 1.69 8.25 9.02
C ARG A 154 1.00 7.45 10.13
N CYS A 155 -0.27 7.07 9.94
CA CYS A 155 -0.98 6.21 10.90
C CYS A 155 -0.33 4.84 11.01
N TYR A 156 0.10 4.24 9.90
CA TYR A 156 0.84 2.98 9.90
C TYR A 156 2.15 3.07 10.70
N GLY A 157 2.87 4.18 10.60
CA GLY A 157 4.07 4.42 11.40
C GLY A 157 3.83 4.52 12.93
N ARG A 158 2.56 4.59 13.36
CA ARG A 158 2.15 4.60 14.79
C ARG A 158 1.69 3.25 15.30
N LEU A 159 1.64 2.23 14.46
CA LEU A 159 1.32 0.87 14.89
C LEU A 159 2.49 0.26 15.68
N ASP A 160 2.18 -0.67 16.58
CA ASP A 160 3.15 -1.17 17.56
C ASP A 160 4.32 -1.92 16.91
N GLY A 161 4.09 -2.68 15.85
CA GLY A 161 5.15 -3.34 15.07
C GLY A 161 6.07 -2.37 14.32
N MET A 162 5.62 -1.11 14.12
CA MET A 162 6.42 -0.05 13.52
C MET A 162 7.08 0.88 14.54
N ARG A 163 7.09 0.52 15.82
CA ARG A 163 7.80 1.32 16.84
C ARG A 163 9.25 1.54 16.46
N GLY A 164 9.70 2.78 16.59
CA GLY A 164 11.04 3.20 16.17
C GLY A 164 11.17 3.50 14.68
N SER A 165 10.09 3.36 13.90
CA SER A 165 10.07 3.85 12.52
C SER A 165 10.31 5.36 12.49
N GLN A 166 11.25 5.77 11.67
CA GLN A 166 11.60 7.19 11.51
C GLN A 166 10.78 7.84 10.41
N LEU A 167 10.42 7.08 9.40
CA LEU A 167 9.67 7.52 8.23
C LEU A 167 8.76 6.39 7.76
N GLY A 168 7.58 6.77 7.22
CA GLY A 168 6.82 5.93 6.31
C GLY A 168 7.04 6.41 4.88
N GLY A 169 6.99 5.52 3.92
CA GLY A 169 7.11 5.80 2.51
C GLY A 169 5.85 5.47 1.72
N ILE A 170 5.66 6.12 0.60
CA ILE A 170 4.63 5.79 -0.37
C ILE A 170 5.33 5.51 -1.70
N PHE A 171 5.29 4.28 -2.15
CA PHE A 171 5.63 3.98 -3.53
C PHE A 171 4.41 4.28 -4.39
N GLN A 172 4.53 5.30 -5.22
CA GLN A 172 3.49 5.66 -6.18
C GLN A 172 3.97 5.29 -7.59
N CYS A 173 3.13 4.58 -8.31
CA CYS A 173 3.35 4.29 -9.72
C CYS A 173 2.12 4.68 -10.54
N ASN A 174 2.34 5.48 -11.57
CA ASN A 174 1.33 5.73 -12.56
C ASN A 174 1.23 4.50 -13.47
N ARG A 175 0.16 3.73 -13.32
CA ARG A 175 -0.05 2.48 -14.01
C ARG A 175 -0.15 2.61 -15.54
N ASP A 176 -0.53 3.79 -16.04
CA ASP A 176 -0.66 4.03 -17.49
C ASP A 176 0.69 4.30 -18.16
N THR A 177 1.61 4.94 -17.46
CA THR A 177 2.94 5.32 -17.98
C THR A 177 4.08 4.48 -17.41
N GLY A 178 3.92 3.92 -16.22
CA GLY A 178 4.99 3.27 -15.45
C GLY A 178 5.91 4.26 -14.72
N ALA A 179 5.68 5.56 -14.84
CA ALA A 179 6.42 6.55 -14.08
C ALA A 179 6.13 6.39 -12.59
N TRP A 180 7.17 6.45 -11.75
CA TRP A 180 7.05 6.22 -10.32
C TRP A 180 7.85 7.22 -9.49
N GLU A 181 7.42 7.37 -8.25
CA GLU A 181 8.11 8.16 -7.20
C GLU A 181 8.02 7.47 -5.83
N PHE A 182 8.91 7.86 -4.93
CA PHE A 182 8.93 7.38 -3.55
C PHE A 182 9.22 8.51 -2.56
#